data_0b4ea484ce3c0047943f36f757a33692
#
_entry.id   0b4ea484ce3c0047943f36f757a33692
#
_cell.length_a   1.000
_cell.length_b   1.000
_cell.length_c   1.000
_cell.angle_alpha   90.00
_cell.angle_beta   90.00
_cell.angle_gamma   90.00
#
_symmetry.space_group_name_H-M   'P 1'
#
loop_
_entity.id
_entity.type
_entity.pdbx_description
1 polymer ?
#
loop_
_entity_poly.entity_id
_entity_poly.type
_entity_poly.pdbx_seq_one_letter_code
_entity_poly.pdbx_strand_id
1 'polypeptide(L)'
;MSDSEQRTAAAVAELAAIAAVKEEERGLVVTLSGGVLFRSAESTLLSSAKVKLDQVANALLAVRARNLIVEGHTDSQGSASYNQGLSQRRADAVRDYLVQRGYPTDRIQARGKGKGSPIADNASPEGRANNRRVEIIIER
;
A
#
# COMPACT_ATOMS: atom_id res chain seq x y z
N MET A 1 17.07 -23.10 -4.75
CA MET A 1 16.03 -22.16 -4.25
C MET A 1 14.79 -22.96 -3.86
N SER A 2 14.25 -22.74 -2.67
CA SER A 2 13.03 -23.41 -2.21
C SER A 2 11.80 -22.92 -2.96
N ASP A 3 10.70 -23.68 -2.90
CA ASP A 3 9.43 -23.27 -3.52
C ASP A 3 8.95 -21.93 -3.00
N SER A 4 9.06 -21.67 -1.68
CA SER A 4 8.64 -20.41 -1.09
C SER A 4 9.51 -19.24 -1.54
N GLU A 5 10.81 -19.45 -1.72
CA GLU A 5 11.72 -18.43 -2.27
C GLU A 5 11.39 -18.13 -3.72
N GLN A 6 11.08 -19.15 -4.53
CA GLN A 6 10.69 -18.99 -5.92
C GLN A 6 9.36 -18.22 -6.02
N ARG A 7 8.38 -18.52 -5.17
CA ARG A 7 7.10 -17.81 -5.13
C ARG A 7 7.29 -16.35 -4.74
N THR A 8 8.15 -16.10 -3.75
CA THR A 8 8.46 -14.73 -3.34
C THR A 8 9.14 -13.96 -4.47
N ALA A 9 10.13 -14.57 -5.15
CA ALA A 9 10.81 -13.94 -6.27
C ALA A 9 9.86 -13.64 -7.42
N ALA A 10 8.95 -14.56 -7.74
CA ALA A 10 7.95 -14.35 -8.79
C ALA A 10 6.97 -13.22 -8.41
N ALA A 11 6.52 -13.17 -7.16
CA ALA A 11 5.64 -12.11 -6.67
C ALA A 11 6.33 -10.75 -6.74
N VAL A 12 7.61 -10.66 -6.34
CA VAL A 12 8.39 -9.42 -6.42
C VAL A 12 8.50 -8.94 -7.86
N ALA A 13 8.78 -9.85 -8.80
CA ALA A 13 8.89 -9.49 -10.21
C ALA A 13 7.57 -8.95 -10.77
N GLU A 14 6.44 -9.58 -10.44
CA GLU A 14 5.12 -9.12 -10.86
C GLU A 14 4.78 -7.75 -10.24
N LEU A 15 5.04 -7.57 -8.94
CA LEU A 15 4.78 -6.32 -8.24
C LEU A 15 5.66 -5.19 -8.77
N ALA A 16 6.92 -5.46 -9.07
CA ALA A 16 7.84 -4.46 -9.61
C ALA A 16 7.41 -3.94 -10.98
N ALA A 17 6.64 -4.72 -11.75
CA ALA A 17 6.12 -4.31 -13.04
C ALA A 17 4.94 -3.32 -12.91
N ILE A 18 4.27 -3.26 -11.75
CA ILE A 18 3.04 -2.47 -11.55
C ILE A 18 3.14 -1.42 -10.45
N ALA A 19 4.18 -1.48 -9.62
CA ALA A 19 4.36 -0.57 -8.49
C ALA A 19 5.83 -0.44 -8.14
N ALA A 20 6.17 0.54 -7.28
CA ALA A 20 7.53 0.65 -6.74
C ALA A 20 7.71 -0.38 -5.63
N VAL A 21 8.74 -1.20 -5.72
CA VAL A 21 9.06 -2.22 -4.72
C VAL A 21 10.46 -1.96 -4.17
N LYS A 22 10.57 -1.94 -2.85
CA LYS A 22 11.82 -1.70 -2.15
C LYS A 22 11.98 -2.71 -1.01
N GLU A 23 13.18 -3.24 -0.85
CA GLU A 23 13.48 -4.10 0.29
C GLU A 23 13.93 -3.24 1.47
N GLU A 24 13.30 -3.45 2.63
CA GLU A 24 13.60 -2.77 3.89
C GLU A 24 13.73 -3.82 5.01
N GLU A 25 14.21 -3.41 6.19
CA GLU A 25 14.35 -4.32 7.33
C GLU A 25 13.04 -5.00 7.70
N ARG A 26 11.94 -4.27 7.66
CA ARG A 26 10.61 -4.80 8.00
C ARG A 26 10.02 -5.72 6.94
N GLY A 27 10.62 -5.79 5.75
CA GLY A 27 10.16 -6.64 4.67
C GLY A 27 10.19 -5.93 3.32
N LEU A 28 9.44 -6.47 2.38
CA LEU A 28 9.27 -5.86 1.06
C LEU A 28 8.17 -4.82 1.12
N VAL A 29 8.48 -3.60 0.68
CA VAL A 29 7.52 -2.49 0.69
C VAL A 29 7.08 -2.19 -0.74
N VAL A 30 5.79 -2.33 -0.99
CA VAL A 30 5.15 -2.02 -2.27
C VAL A 30 4.46 -0.67 -2.10
N THR A 31 4.88 0.34 -2.87
CA THR A 31 4.35 1.69 -2.76
C THR A 31 3.41 1.99 -3.92
N LEU A 32 2.22 2.47 -3.58
CA LEU A 32 1.19 2.88 -4.53
C LEU A 32 0.86 4.35 -4.30
N SER A 33 0.84 5.14 -5.38
CA SER A 33 0.50 6.56 -5.30
C SER A 33 -0.96 6.75 -4.86
N GLY A 34 -1.18 7.66 -3.89
CA GLY A 34 -2.52 7.99 -3.44
C GLY A 34 -3.40 8.55 -4.55
N GLY A 35 -2.82 9.33 -5.47
CA GLY A 35 -3.56 9.89 -6.61
C GLY A 35 -3.98 8.87 -7.65
N VAL A 36 -3.29 7.73 -7.71
CA VAL A 36 -3.70 6.59 -8.57
C VAL A 36 -4.87 5.84 -7.95
N LEU A 37 -4.92 5.77 -6.62
CA LEU A 37 -5.90 4.97 -5.89
C LEU A 37 -7.19 5.74 -5.57
N PHE A 38 -7.09 7.03 -5.26
CA PHE A 38 -8.18 7.83 -4.73
C PHE A 38 -8.22 9.22 -5.36
N ARG A 39 -9.41 9.82 -5.38
CA ARG A 39 -9.54 11.25 -5.62
C ARG A 39 -9.07 12.02 -4.39
N SER A 40 -8.74 13.30 -4.59
CA SER A 40 -8.30 14.18 -3.50
C SER A 40 -9.31 14.14 -2.34
N ALA A 41 -8.79 13.98 -1.12
CA ALA A 41 -9.54 13.93 0.13
C ALA A 41 -10.54 12.78 0.26
N GLU A 42 -10.59 11.86 -0.70
CA GLU A 42 -11.50 10.72 -0.66
C GLU A 42 -10.79 9.43 -0.27
N SER A 43 -11.57 8.45 0.19
CA SER A 43 -11.10 7.11 0.58
C SER A 43 -11.86 6.00 -0.15
N THR A 44 -12.62 6.33 -1.18
CA THR A 44 -13.25 5.36 -2.06
C THR A 44 -12.32 5.06 -3.23
N LEU A 45 -12.02 3.79 -3.46
CA LEU A 45 -11.13 3.37 -4.53
C LEU A 45 -11.71 3.72 -5.90
N LEU A 46 -10.86 4.30 -6.77
CA LEU A 46 -11.22 4.54 -8.16
C LEU A 46 -11.39 3.20 -8.90
N SER A 47 -12.24 3.18 -9.93
CA SER A 47 -12.43 1.97 -10.76
C SER A 47 -11.11 1.53 -11.40
N SER A 48 -10.30 2.49 -11.88
CA SER A 48 -8.97 2.21 -12.42
C SER A 48 -8.01 1.66 -11.37
N ALA A 49 -8.15 2.10 -10.11
CA ALA A 49 -7.36 1.57 -9.01
C ALA A 49 -7.66 0.11 -8.73
N LYS A 50 -8.93 -0.28 -8.85
CA LYS A 50 -9.34 -1.69 -8.65
C LYS A 50 -8.68 -2.62 -9.67
N VAL A 51 -8.54 -2.18 -10.92
CA VAL A 51 -7.82 -2.96 -11.95
C VAL A 51 -6.37 -3.18 -11.52
N LYS A 52 -5.70 -2.13 -11.04
CA LYS A 52 -4.32 -2.23 -10.57
C LYS A 52 -4.22 -3.11 -9.33
N LEU A 53 -5.15 -2.95 -8.38
CA LEU A 53 -5.18 -3.75 -7.16
C LEU A 53 -5.51 -5.22 -7.43
N ASP A 54 -6.25 -5.53 -8.49
CA ASP A 54 -6.45 -6.93 -8.92
C ASP A 54 -5.11 -7.56 -9.29
N GLN A 55 -4.25 -6.84 -10.01
CA GLN A 55 -2.92 -7.31 -10.37
C GLN A 55 -2.04 -7.49 -9.13
N VAL A 56 -2.10 -6.53 -8.20
CA VAL A 56 -1.38 -6.61 -6.93
C VAL A 56 -1.87 -7.82 -6.12
N ALA A 57 -3.18 -8.00 -6.03
CA ALA A 57 -3.76 -9.13 -5.31
C ALA A 57 -3.30 -10.47 -5.87
N ASN A 58 -3.30 -10.62 -7.20
CA ASN A 58 -2.84 -11.85 -7.84
C ASN A 58 -1.39 -12.18 -7.47
N ALA A 59 -0.52 -11.17 -7.47
CA ALA A 59 0.87 -11.36 -7.07
C ALA A 59 1.00 -11.72 -5.58
N LEU A 60 0.22 -11.05 -4.71
CA LEU A 60 0.27 -11.27 -3.27
C LEU A 60 -0.24 -12.65 -2.86
N LEU A 61 -1.16 -13.26 -3.63
CA LEU A 61 -1.65 -14.61 -3.32
C LEU A 61 -0.53 -15.66 -3.34
N ALA A 62 0.54 -15.42 -4.09
CA ALA A 62 1.71 -16.32 -4.09
C ALA A 62 2.44 -16.33 -2.74
N VAL A 63 2.24 -15.29 -1.92
CA VAL A 63 2.88 -15.14 -0.61
C VAL A 63 1.84 -15.07 0.53
N ARG A 64 0.67 -15.64 0.33
CA ARG A 64 -0.48 -15.53 1.26
C ARG A 64 -0.23 -16.10 2.67
N ALA A 65 0.86 -16.83 2.86
CA ALA A 65 1.27 -17.29 4.18
C ALA A 65 1.97 -16.19 4.99
N ARG A 66 2.34 -15.08 4.36
CA ARG A 66 3.01 -13.96 5.00
C ARG A 66 2.01 -12.96 5.56
N ASN A 67 2.43 -12.27 6.61
CA ASN A 67 1.67 -11.17 7.17
C ASN A 67 1.89 -9.91 6.34
N LEU A 68 0.80 -9.20 6.06
CA LEU A 68 0.85 -7.91 5.36
C LEU A 68 0.41 -6.79 6.29
N ILE A 69 1.05 -5.64 6.12
CA ILE A 69 0.60 -4.40 6.75
C ILE A 69 0.33 -3.41 5.62
N VAL A 70 -0.87 -2.86 5.59
CA VAL A 70 -1.25 -1.80 4.66
C VAL A 70 -1.20 -0.49 5.42
N GLU A 71 -0.30 0.42 5.02
CA GLU A 71 -0.13 1.71 5.68
C GLU A 71 -0.55 2.84 4.75
N GLY A 72 -1.46 3.68 5.24
CA GLY A 72 -1.84 4.91 4.55
C GLY A 72 -1.01 6.09 5.06
N HIS A 73 -0.56 6.94 4.13
CA HIS A 73 0.25 8.13 4.44
C HIS A 73 -0.31 9.35 3.72
N THR A 74 -0.19 10.51 4.37
CA THR A 74 -0.62 11.79 3.80
C THR A 74 0.56 12.75 3.67
N ASP A 75 0.34 13.87 2.97
CA ASP A 75 1.27 14.99 3.04
C ASP A 75 1.02 15.78 4.34
N SER A 76 1.71 16.92 4.49
CA SER A 76 1.65 17.71 5.71
C SER A 76 0.48 18.69 5.78
N GLN A 77 -0.35 18.79 4.74
CA GLN A 77 -1.48 19.72 4.69
C GLN A 77 -2.66 19.21 5.52
N GLY A 78 -3.31 20.14 6.24
CA GLY A 78 -4.43 19.81 7.11
C GLY A 78 -4.00 19.43 8.53
N SER A 79 -4.98 19.20 9.39
CA SER A 79 -4.71 18.85 10.79
C SER A 79 -4.18 17.41 10.92
N ALA A 80 -3.48 17.15 12.01
CA ALA A 80 -2.96 15.81 12.30
C ALA A 80 -4.12 14.81 12.44
N SER A 81 -5.20 15.17 13.13
CA SER A 81 -6.35 14.27 13.32
C SER A 81 -7.08 13.96 12.01
N TYR A 82 -7.25 14.96 11.14
CA TYR A 82 -7.86 14.76 9.82
C TYR A 82 -7.02 13.79 8.99
N ASN A 83 -5.73 14.00 8.92
CA ASN A 83 -4.82 13.17 8.14
C ASN A 83 -4.72 11.76 8.72
N GLN A 84 -4.75 11.63 10.03
CA GLN A 84 -4.77 10.30 10.68
C GLN A 84 -6.02 9.53 10.27
N GLY A 85 -7.19 10.17 10.31
CA GLY A 85 -8.45 9.55 9.90
C GLY A 85 -8.48 9.18 8.43
N LEU A 86 -8.05 10.09 7.55
CA LEU A 86 -8.02 9.85 6.11
C LEU A 86 -7.08 8.71 5.76
N SER A 87 -5.88 8.69 6.32
CA SER A 87 -4.89 7.64 6.07
C SER A 87 -5.39 6.27 6.54
N GLN A 88 -6.08 6.22 7.69
CA GLN A 88 -6.67 4.98 8.19
C GLN A 88 -7.77 4.47 7.24
N ARG A 89 -8.68 5.35 6.81
CA ARG A 89 -9.77 4.96 5.89
C ARG A 89 -9.22 4.48 4.55
N ARG A 90 -8.15 5.09 4.05
CA ARG A 90 -7.51 4.68 2.80
C ARG A 90 -6.82 3.32 2.95
N ALA A 91 -6.11 3.11 4.05
CA ALA A 91 -5.49 1.81 4.35
C ALA A 91 -6.56 0.72 4.46
N ASP A 92 -7.66 1.01 5.15
CA ASP A 92 -8.79 0.08 5.29
C ASP A 92 -9.38 -0.28 3.93
N ALA A 93 -9.56 0.70 3.03
CA ALA A 93 -10.14 0.46 1.71
C ALA A 93 -9.27 -0.47 0.87
N VAL A 94 -7.96 -0.29 0.90
CA VAL A 94 -7.02 -1.17 0.19
C VAL A 94 -7.00 -2.56 0.82
N ARG A 95 -6.89 -2.63 2.14
CA ARG A 95 -6.91 -3.91 2.86
C ARG A 95 -8.17 -4.70 2.56
N ASP A 96 -9.33 -4.08 2.65
CA ASP A 96 -10.62 -4.76 2.44
C ASP A 96 -10.75 -5.26 1.01
N TYR A 97 -10.25 -4.49 0.05
CA TYR A 97 -10.26 -4.93 -1.35
C TYR A 97 -9.37 -6.16 -1.55
N LEU A 98 -8.18 -6.19 -0.97
CA LEU A 98 -7.29 -7.35 -1.06
C LEU A 98 -7.89 -8.58 -0.40
N VAL A 99 -8.60 -8.41 0.72
CA VAL A 99 -9.33 -9.52 1.38
C VAL A 99 -10.44 -10.05 0.47
N GLN A 100 -11.19 -9.18 -0.18
CA GLN A 100 -12.22 -9.59 -1.14
C GLN A 100 -11.62 -10.40 -2.29
N ARG A 101 -10.37 -10.15 -2.63
CA ARG A 101 -9.66 -10.86 -3.70
C ARG A 101 -8.97 -12.13 -3.23
N GLY A 102 -9.13 -12.50 -1.97
CA GLY A 102 -8.69 -13.79 -1.45
C GLY A 102 -7.54 -13.77 -0.45
N TYR A 103 -7.02 -12.59 -0.09
CA TYR A 103 -5.97 -12.56 0.93
C TYR A 103 -6.56 -12.91 2.31
N PRO A 104 -5.91 -13.77 3.10
CA PRO A 104 -6.46 -14.18 4.40
C PRO A 104 -6.65 -12.99 5.34
N THR A 105 -7.84 -12.87 5.91
CA THR A 105 -8.23 -11.75 6.79
C THR A 105 -7.34 -11.64 8.02
N ASP A 106 -6.91 -12.75 8.58
CA ASP A 106 -6.09 -12.82 9.79
C ASP A 106 -4.60 -12.54 9.54
N ARG A 107 -4.21 -12.32 8.28
CA ARG A 107 -2.82 -12.05 7.89
C ARG A 107 -2.60 -10.67 7.30
N ILE A 108 -3.60 -9.80 7.35
CA ILE A 108 -3.50 -8.46 6.78
C ILE A 108 -4.09 -7.43 7.73
N GLN A 109 -3.31 -6.40 8.04
CA GLN A 109 -3.70 -5.31 8.92
C GLN A 109 -3.64 -3.99 8.15
N ALA A 110 -4.47 -3.04 8.55
CA ALA A 110 -4.47 -1.69 7.99
C ALA A 110 -4.11 -0.67 9.08
N ARG A 111 -3.20 0.25 8.76
CA ARG A 111 -2.74 1.28 9.69
C ARG A 111 -2.70 2.64 9.00
N GLY A 112 -3.30 3.63 9.64
CA GLY A 112 -3.13 5.01 9.22
C GLY A 112 -1.92 5.62 9.91
N LYS A 113 -0.99 6.15 9.13
CA LYS A 113 0.21 6.81 9.63
C LYS A 113 0.12 8.34 9.58
N GLY A 114 -0.95 8.87 8.96
CA GLY A 114 -1.13 10.31 8.84
C GLY A 114 0.04 10.97 8.12
N LYS A 115 0.44 12.14 8.60
CA LYS A 115 1.53 12.94 8.02
C LYS A 115 2.89 12.72 8.69
N GLY A 116 2.99 11.76 9.61
CA GLY A 116 4.17 11.59 10.48
C GLY A 116 5.37 10.90 9.85
N SER A 117 5.26 10.34 8.64
CA SER A 117 6.33 9.56 8.02
C SER A 117 6.56 9.97 6.57
N PRO A 118 7.00 11.22 6.31
CA PRO A 118 7.23 11.69 4.95
C PRO A 118 8.43 10.98 4.32
N ILE A 119 8.36 10.77 3.00
CA ILE A 119 9.49 10.25 2.20
C ILE A 119 10.05 11.31 1.25
N ALA A 120 9.41 12.47 1.18
CA ALA A 120 9.79 13.54 0.29
C ALA A 120 9.52 14.92 0.95
N ASP A 121 9.99 15.98 0.32
CA ASP A 121 9.82 17.33 0.83
C ASP A 121 8.38 17.81 0.66
N ASN A 122 7.73 18.14 1.78
CA ASN A 122 6.37 18.69 1.79
C ASN A 122 6.27 20.12 1.27
N ALA A 123 7.40 20.80 1.08
CA ALA A 123 7.42 22.17 0.56
C ALA A 123 7.11 22.23 -0.95
N SER A 124 7.34 21.14 -1.68
CA SER A 124 7.05 21.08 -3.13
C SER A 124 5.78 20.28 -3.42
N PRO A 125 5.04 20.62 -4.51
CA PRO A 125 3.90 19.82 -4.92
C PRO A 125 4.27 18.39 -5.25
N GLU A 126 5.42 18.15 -5.88
CA GLU A 126 5.94 16.82 -6.19
C GLU A 126 6.22 16.01 -4.94
N GLY A 127 6.86 16.65 -3.96
CA GLY A 127 7.15 16.00 -2.68
C GLY A 127 5.89 15.64 -1.93
N ARG A 128 4.88 16.51 -1.90
CA ARG A 128 3.59 16.22 -1.29
C ARG A 128 2.89 15.06 -2.01
N ALA A 129 2.93 15.03 -3.34
CA ALA A 129 2.34 13.93 -4.10
C ALA A 129 3.00 12.59 -3.76
N ASN A 130 4.32 12.57 -3.58
CA ASN A 130 5.04 11.36 -3.18
C ASN A 130 4.72 10.93 -1.75
N ASN A 131 4.41 11.88 -0.86
CA ASN A 131 4.03 11.57 0.51
C ASN A 131 2.60 11.00 0.60
N ARG A 132 1.71 11.38 -0.31
CA ARG A 132 0.36 10.81 -0.41
C ARG A 132 0.43 9.43 -1.06
N ARG A 133 0.54 8.41 -0.24
CA ARG A 133 0.76 7.04 -0.72
C ARG A 133 0.12 6.01 0.20
N VAL A 134 -0.03 4.80 -0.32
CA VAL A 134 -0.33 3.61 0.46
C VAL A 134 0.83 2.64 0.25
N GLU A 135 1.36 2.12 1.34
CA GLU A 135 2.42 1.10 1.32
C GLU A 135 1.84 -0.23 1.77
N ILE A 136 2.19 -1.28 1.04
CA ILE A 136 1.88 -2.66 1.43
C ILE A 136 3.20 -3.30 1.82
N ILE A 137 3.35 -3.63 3.10
CA ILE A 137 4.56 -4.26 3.62
C ILE A 137 4.32 -5.77 3.70
N ILE A 138 5.13 -6.52 2.97
CA ILE A 138 5.15 -7.98 3.05
C ILE A 138 6.21 -8.33 4.08
N GLU A 139 5.78 -8.68 5.29
CA GLU A 139 6.70 -8.96 6.40
C GLU A 139 7.55 -10.19 6.13
N ARG A 140 8.75 -10.16 6.67
CA ARG A 140 9.69 -11.29 6.57
C ARG A 140 9.22 -12.50 7.37
#